data_1c974647599cb961c58c91ab026cfd3d
#
_entry.id   1c974647599cb961c58c91ab026cfd3d
#
_cell.length_a   1.000
_cell.length_b   1.000
_cell.length_c   1.000
_cell.angle_alpha   90.00
_cell.angle_beta   90.00
_cell.angle_gamma   90.00
#
_symmetry.space_group_name_H-M   'P 1'
#
loop_
_entity.id
_entity.type
_entity.pdbx_description
1 polymer ?
#
loop_
_entity_poly.entity_id
_entity_poly.type
_entity_poly.pdbx_seq_one_letter_code
_entity_poly.pdbx_strand_id
1 'polypeptide(L)'
;YHVGALMDDALRVVDALGTTDRDVVIGHDWGAIIAGVLASLPDNPFRKAVLMSVPPIPVFYPIRGLGVRRSLLALLPAQLLRSWYIMFFQLPKLPERSARQVIPFLWRRWSVRRDVDLTPVYDAIGAPDRWTAAISYYRCAARDKTVPARYRAYQDRFGQPPQIPVLYLHGDRDGALGAGFADRARVVLPEGSSVHVVADAGHFLQFDKPEETIGKITGFVGDAR
;
A
#
# COMPACT_ATOMS: atom_id res chain seq x y z
N TYR A 1 2.44 15.72 -2.17
CA TYR A 1 2.47 14.34 -1.66
C TYR A 1 1.12 13.89 -1.07
N HIS A 2 0.01 14.62 -1.36
CA HIS A 2 -1.34 14.13 -1.09
C HIS A 2 -1.66 12.91 -1.96
N VAL A 3 -2.54 12.05 -1.47
CA VAL A 3 -3.00 10.88 -2.25
C VAL A 3 -3.56 11.30 -3.61
N GLY A 4 -4.35 12.38 -3.66
CA GLY A 4 -4.88 12.91 -4.91
C GLY A 4 -3.80 13.36 -5.91
N ALA A 5 -2.67 13.88 -5.44
CA ALA A 5 -1.55 14.22 -6.32
C ALA A 5 -0.84 12.97 -6.86
N LEU A 6 -0.68 11.95 -6.03
CA LEU A 6 -0.09 10.68 -6.45
C LEU A 6 -0.99 9.93 -7.46
N MET A 7 -2.31 10.06 -7.31
CA MET A 7 -3.26 9.54 -8.30
C MET A 7 -3.14 10.29 -9.64
N ASP A 8 -3.05 11.63 -9.60
CA ASP A 8 -2.87 12.44 -10.81
C ASP A 8 -1.58 12.05 -11.54
N ASP A 9 -0.47 11.86 -10.80
CA ASP A 9 0.80 11.39 -11.38
C ASP A 9 0.64 10.02 -12.06
N ALA A 10 -0.03 9.05 -11.41
CA ALA A 10 -0.29 7.73 -11.97
C ALA A 10 -1.17 7.80 -13.23
N LEU A 11 -2.25 8.58 -13.19
CA LEU A 11 -3.14 8.75 -14.34
C LEU A 11 -2.46 9.44 -15.52
N ARG A 12 -1.56 10.40 -15.28
CA ARG A 12 -0.75 10.99 -16.35
C ARG A 12 0.19 10.00 -17.04
N VAL A 13 0.72 9.03 -16.29
CA VAL A 13 1.51 7.94 -16.88
C VAL A 13 0.61 7.06 -17.74
N VAL A 14 -0.57 6.74 -17.25
CA VAL A 14 -1.59 5.97 -18.01
C VAL A 14 -1.97 6.69 -19.29
N ASP A 15 -2.27 7.99 -19.21
CA ASP A 15 -2.61 8.82 -20.38
C ASP A 15 -1.47 8.88 -21.41
N ALA A 16 -0.23 8.99 -20.96
CA ALA A 16 0.94 9.05 -21.82
C ALA A 16 1.25 7.74 -22.53
N LEU A 17 0.93 6.60 -21.89
CA LEU A 17 1.14 5.25 -22.47
C LEU A 17 -0.04 4.79 -23.33
N GLY A 18 -1.21 5.41 -23.15
CA GLY A 18 -2.47 4.89 -23.65
C GLY A 18 -2.98 3.73 -22.82
N THR A 19 -4.31 3.54 -22.76
CA THR A 19 -4.95 2.44 -22.05
C THR A 19 -5.60 1.45 -22.98
N THR A 20 -5.69 0.21 -22.52
CA THR A 20 -6.43 -0.87 -23.15
C THR A 20 -7.43 -1.45 -22.16
N ASP A 21 -8.40 -2.23 -22.65
CA ASP A 21 -9.35 -2.98 -21.83
C ASP A 21 -8.70 -4.10 -20.99
N ARG A 22 -7.39 -4.31 -21.15
CA ARG A 22 -6.60 -5.33 -20.45
C ARG A 22 -5.72 -4.79 -19.33
N ASP A 23 -5.66 -3.48 -19.15
CA ASP A 23 -4.73 -2.87 -18.20
C ASP A 23 -5.07 -3.23 -16.75
N VAL A 24 -4.02 -3.42 -15.95
CA VAL A 24 -4.09 -3.78 -14.54
C VAL A 24 -3.17 -2.85 -13.76
N VAL A 25 -3.65 -2.36 -12.63
CA VAL A 25 -2.81 -1.61 -11.71
C VAL A 25 -2.27 -2.53 -10.61
N ILE A 26 -0.95 -2.48 -10.38
CA ILE A 26 -0.28 -3.26 -9.32
C ILE A 26 0.44 -2.28 -8.40
N GLY A 27 0.18 -2.35 -7.11
CA GLY A 27 0.81 -1.51 -6.12
C GLY A 27 1.30 -2.27 -4.89
N HIS A 28 2.39 -1.78 -4.31
CA HIS A 28 2.96 -2.27 -3.06
C HIS A 28 3.11 -1.10 -2.08
N ASP A 29 2.80 -1.31 -0.82
CA ASP A 29 2.87 -0.30 0.26
C ASP A 29 2.10 0.99 -0.09
N TRP A 30 2.73 2.15 -0.18
CA TRP A 30 2.10 3.38 -0.66
C TRP A 30 1.52 3.23 -2.07
N GLY A 31 2.19 2.46 -2.94
CA GLY A 31 1.65 2.12 -4.25
C GLY A 31 0.36 1.30 -4.16
N ALA A 32 0.20 0.43 -3.16
CA ALA A 32 -1.06 -0.28 -2.93
C ALA A 32 -2.18 0.67 -2.47
N ILE A 33 -1.86 1.68 -1.65
CA ILE A 33 -2.82 2.73 -1.30
C ILE A 33 -3.31 3.43 -2.58
N ILE A 34 -2.40 3.87 -3.45
CA ILE A 34 -2.74 4.55 -4.70
C ILE A 34 -3.55 3.64 -5.62
N ALA A 35 -3.09 2.39 -5.83
CA ALA A 35 -3.80 1.42 -6.65
C ALA A 35 -5.21 1.13 -6.11
N GLY A 36 -5.38 1.06 -4.79
CA GLY A 36 -6.68 0.87 -4.15
C GLY A 36 -7.62 2.06 -4.33
N VAL A 37 -7.09 3.28 -4.31
CA VAL A 37 -7.88 4.49 -4.56
C VAL A 37 -8.18 4.64 -6.07
N LEU A 38 -7.24 4.33 -6.95
CA LEU A 38 -7.50 4.24 -8.40
C LEU A 38 -8.59 3.20 -8.70
N ALA A 39 -8.54 2.04 -8.07
CA ALA A 39 -9.57 0.99 -8.19
C ALA A 39 -10.96 1.44 -7.73
N SER A 40 -11.09 2.55 -6.99
CA SER A 40 -12.38 3.12 -6.56
C SER A 40 -12.97 4.12 -7.54
N LEU A 41 -12.29 4.46 -8.64
CA LEU A 41 -12.80 5.40 -9.63
C LEU A 41 -14.04 4.81 -10.35
N PRO A 42 -15.09 5.62 -10.60
CA PRO A 42 -16.25 5.17 -11.36
C PRO A 42 -15.90 4.81 -12.82
N ASP A 43 -15.16 5.69 -13.48
CA ASP A 43 -14.66 5.49 -14.86
C ASP A 43 -13.23 4.96 -14.76
N ASN A 44 -13.11 3.67 -14.44
CA ASN A 44 -11.83 3.07 -14.11
C ASN A 44 -11.06 2.67 -15.39
N PRO A 45 -9.82 3.16 -15.59
CA PRO A 45 -9.01 2.75 -16.74
C PRO A 45 -8.46 1.33 -16.60
N PHE A 46 -8.60 0.70 -15.42
CA PHE A 46 -8.07 -0.63 -15.15
C PHE A 46 -9.20 -1.65 -15.00
N ARG A 47 -9.00 -2.87 -15.51
CA ARG A 47 -9.95 -3.97 -15.32
C ARG A 47 -9.81 -4.69 -13.98
N LYS A 48 -8.62 -4.69 -13.40
CA LYS A 48 -8.27 -5.34 -12.13
C LYS A 48 -7.20 -4.55 -11.38
N ALA A 49 -7.13 -4.73 -10.07
CA ALA A 49 -6.06 -4.17 -9.25
C ALA A 49 -5.38 -5.26 -8.41
N VAL A 50 -4.08 -5.11 -8.18
CA VAL A 50 -3.31 -5.94 -7.24
C VAL A 50 -2.75 -5.04 -6.16
N LEU A 51 -3.08 -5.34 -4.91
CA LEU A 51 -2.60 -4.63 -3.74
C LEU A 51 -1.71 -5.55 -2.91
N MET A 52 -0.48 -5.13 -2.66
CA MET A 52 0.47 -5.90 -1.84
C MET A 52 0.77 -5.18 -0.54
N SER A 53 0.68 -5.90 0.56
CA SER A 53 1.05 -5.53 1.93
C SER A 53 0.18 -4.46 2.60
N VAL A 54 -0.48 -3.57 1.84
CA VAL A 54 -1.43 -2.60 2.38
C VAL A 54 -2.81 -2.82 1.74
N PRO A 55 -3.85 -3.09 2.57
CA PRO A 55 -5.21 -3.31 2.08
C PRO A 55 -5.88 -1.97 1.68
N PRO A 56 -7.02 -2.03 0.99
CA PRO A 56 -7.80 -0.83 0.69
C PRO A 56 -8.22 -0.11 1.98
N ILE A 57 -8.22 1.21 1.94
CA ILE A 57 -8.45 2.08 3.11
C ILE A 57 -9.72 1.77 3.91
N PRO A 58 -10.88 1.38 3.31
CA PRO A 58 -12.07 1.01 4.07
C PRO A 58 -11.86 -0.08 5.13
N VAL A 59 -10.81 -0.88 5.00
CA VAL A 59 -10.41 -1.89 5.99
C VAL A 59 -10.12 -1.27 7.36
N PHE A 60 -9.67 -0.02 7.41
CA PHE A 60 -9.35 0.70 8.63
C PHE A 60 -10.56 1.40 9.27
N TYR A 61 -11.75 1.30 8.68
CA TYR A 61 -12.97 1.86 9.24
C TYR A 61 -13.78 0.81 10.03
N PRO A 62 -14.68 1.21 10.92
CA PRO A 62 -15.58 0.30 11.60
C PRO A 62 -16.43 -0.51 10.59
N ILE A 63 -16.36 -1.83 10.66
CA ILE A 63 -17.18 -2.74 9.85
C ILE A 63 -18.14 -3.48 10.78
N ARG A 64 -19.45 -3.37 10.52
CA ARG A 64 -20.47 -4.05 11.32
C ARG A 64 -20.42 -5.55 11.08
N GLY A 65 -20.74 -6.35 12.12
CA GLY A 65 -20.85 -7.80 12.00
C GLY A 65 -19.52 -8.58 12.05
N LEU A 66 -18.37 -7.90 12.14
CA LEU A 66 -17.10 -8.58 12.36
C LEU A 66 -16.94 -8.98 13.82
N GLY A 67 -16.55 -10.24 14.04
CA GLY A 67 -16.27 -10.76 15.38
C GLY A 67 -15.13 -10.00 16.08
N VAL A 68 -15.04 -10.16 17.43
CA VAL A 68 -14.11 -9.41 18.30
C VAL A 68 -12.65 -9.48 17.79
N ARG A 69 -12.18 -10.66 17.38
CA ARG A 69 -10.78 -10.86 16.91
C ARG A 69 -10.44 -10.06 15.64
N ARG A 70 -11.44 -9.73 14.82
CA ARG A 70 -11.31 -8.95 13.56
C ARG A 70 -11.70 -7.50 13.76
N SER A 71 -12.09 -7.13 14.99
CA SER A 71 -12.42 -5.75 15.32
C SER A 71 -11.17 -4.87 15.28
N LEU A 72 -11.34 -3.59 14.96
CA LEU A 72 -10.24 -2.62 15.03
C LEU A 72 -9.65 -2.55 16.44
N LEU A 73 -10.50 -2.64 17.47
CA LEU A 73 -10.08 -2.59 18.88
C LEU A 73 -9.07 -3.70 19.22
N ALA A 74 -9.21 -4.89 18.64
CA ALA A 74 -8.25 -5.97 18.85
C ALA A 74 -6.94 -5.80 18.05
N LEU A 75 -7.01 -5.19 16.87
CA LEU A 75 -5.86 -5.04 15.97
C LEU A 75 -5.02 -3.79 16.26
N LEU A 76 -5.66 -2.69 16.66
CA LEU A 76 -5.01 -1.39 16.81
C LEU A 76 -3.85 -1.36 17.80
N PRO A 77 -3.88 -1.96 19.00
CA PRO A 77 -2.77 -1.86 19.94
C PRO A 77 -1.45 -2.40 19.36
N ALA A 78 -1.50 -3.58 18.73
CA ALA A 78 -0.32 -4.14 18.08
C ALA A 78 0.10 -3.34 16.84
N GLN A 79 -0.87 -2.77 16.11
CA GLN A 79 -0.58 -1.94 14.94
C GLN A 79 0.08 -0.63 15.32
N LEU A 80 -0.33 0.03 16.39
CA LEU A 80 0.32 1.26 16.86
C LEU A 80 1.80 1.04 17.17
N LEU A 81 2.13 -0.12 17.77
CA LEU A 81 3.54 -0.48 18.00
C LEU A 81 4.32 -0.73 16.71
N ARG A 82 3.68 -1.28 15.67
CA ARG A 82 4.32 -1.44 14.35
C ARG A 82 4.50 -0.12 13.62
N SER A 83 3.54 0.80 13.78
CA SER A 83 3.47 2.08 13.07
C SER A 83 4.26 3.22 13.73
N TRP A 84 5.12 2.94 14.72
CA TRP A 84 5.92 3.96 15.42
C TRP A 84 6.71 4.87 14.47
N TYR A 85 7.18 4.32 13.34
CA TYR A 85 7.97 5.04 12.35
C TYR A 85 7.17 6.17 11.68
N ILE A 86 5.85 6.05 11.58
CA ILE A 86 4.98 7.12 11.07
C ILE A 86 5.09 8.35 11.95
N MET A 87 5.09 8.17 13.28
CA MET A 87 5.28 9.27 14.24
C MET A 87 6.72 9.79 14.21
N PHE A 88 7.70 8.89 14.08
CA PHE A 88 9.10 9.29 13.92
C PHE A 88 9.30 10.19 12.69
N PHE A 89 8.68 9.86 11.55
CA PHE A 89 8.76 10.68 10.34
C PHE A 89 8.11 12.06 10.46
N GLN A 90 7.30 12.29 11.50
CA GLN A 90 6.75 13.61 11.81
C GLN A 90 7.79 14.55 12.46
N LEU A 91 8.88 14.05 13.00
CA LEU A 91 9.88 14.88 13.63
C LEU A 91 10.63 15.75 12.59
N PRO A 92 10.98 17.00 12.94
CA PRO A 92 11.75 17.84 12.03
C PRO A 92 13.22 17.39 11.99
N LYS A 93 13.81 17.35 10.83
CA LYS A 93 15.26 17.14 10.56
C LYS A 93 15.86 15.80 11.02
N LEU A 94 15.31 15.16 12.05
CA LEU A 94 15.86 13.93 12.60
C LEU A 94 15.69 12.74 11.62
N PRO A 95 14.51 12.49 11.04
CA PRO A 95 14.37 11.44 10.04
C PRO A 95 15.30 11.64 8.85
N GLU A 96 15.46 12.89 8.38
CA GLU A 96 16.32 13.21 7.24
C GLU A 96 17.78 12.86 7.48
N ARG A 97 18.25 13.05 8.71
CA ARG A 97 19.64 12.77 9.11
C ARG A 97 19.91 11.29 9.39
N SER A 98 18.87 10.51 9.59
CA SER A 98 18.96 9.11 10.03
C SER A 98 18.58 8.08 8.94
N ALA A 99 18.46 8.49 7.69
CA ALA A 99 18.06 7.60 6.58
C ALA A 99 18.90 6.31 6.53
N ARG A 100 20.23 6.45 6.65
CA ARG A 100 21.17 5.31 6.59
C ARG A 100 20.99 4.30 7.74
N GLN A 101 20.43 4.72 8.87
CA GLN A 101 20.12 3.86 10.01
C GLN A 101 18.70 3.32 9.94
N VAL A 102 17.75 4.16 9.54
CA VAL A 102 16.32 3.85 9.55
C VAL A 102 15.97 2.86 8.44
N ILE A 103 16.47 3.06 7.22
CA ILE A 103 16.17 2.18 6.08
C ILE A 103 16.51 0.72 6.40
N PRO A 104 17.76 0.35 6.77
CA PRO A 104 18.07 -1.04 7.05
C PRO A 104 17.39 -1.57 8.32
N PHE A 105 17.09 -0.70 9.28
CA PHE A 105 16.35 -1.09 10.48
C PHE A 105 14.91 -1.50 10.13
N LEU A 106 14.18 -0.68 9.35
CA LEU A 106 12.83 -0.98 8.92
C LEU A 106 12.82 -2.22 8.01
N TRP A 107 13.77 -2.32 7.08
CA TRP A 107 13.88 -3.50 6.22
C TRP A 107 14.01 -4.79 7.02
N ARG A 108 14.92 -4.83 7.98
CA ARG A 108 15.09 -6.00 8.85
C ARG A 108 13.87 -6.34 9.69
N ARG A 109 13.04 -5.36 10.03
CA ARG A 109 11.79 -5.62 10.78
C ARG A 109 10.64 -6.08 9.90
N TRP A 110 10.65 -5.67 8.65
CA TRP A 110 9.53 -5.86 7.76
C TRP A 110 9.68 -7.03 6.80
N SER A 111 10.92 -7.45 6.49
CA SER A 111 11.23 -8.59 5.62
C SER A 111 11.66 -9.81 6.45
N VAL A 112 11.36 -11.00 5.97
CA VAL A 112 11.91 -12.25 6.49
C VAL A 112 13.33 -12.50 5.98
N ARG A 113 13.63 -12.06 4.75
CA ARG A 113 14.97 -12.17 4.18
C ARG A 113 15.92 -11.16 4.82
N ARG A 114 17.14 -11.63 5.09
CA ARG A 114 18.20 -10.82 5.73
C ARG A 114 19.33 -10.45 4.79
N ASP A 115 19.40 -11.12 3.65
CA ASP A 115 20.45 -11.05 2.63
C ASP A 115 20.11 -10.12 1.47
N VAL A 116 19.21 -9.17 1.68
CA VAL A 116 18.78 -8.25 0.62
C VAL A 116 19.82 -7.14 0.44
N ASP A 117 20.26 -6.96 -0.80
CA ASP A 117 21.07 -5.81 -1.18
C ASP A 117 20.21 -4.53 -1.21
N LEU A 118 20.54 -3.58 -0.35
CA LEU A 118 19.86 -2.28 -0.24
C LEU A 118 20.50 -1.19 -1.11
N THR A 119 21.53 -1.51 -1.88
CA THR A 119 22.20 -0.53 -2.77
C THR A 119 21.20 0.16 -3.70
N PRO A 120 20.27 -0.54 -4.39
CA PRO A 120 19.30 0.12 -5.26
C PRO A 120 18.37 1.09 -4.49
N VAL A 121 18.07 0.77 -3.23
CA VAL A 121 17.24 1.64 -2.38
C VAL A 121 18.00 2.92 -2.03
N TYR A 122 19.28 2.80 -1.67
CA TYR A 122 20.12 3.99 -1.39
C TYR A 122 20.33 4.84 -2.64
N ASP A 123 20.52 4.24 -3.79
CA ASP A 123 20.66 4.95 -5.07
C ASP A 123 19.37 5.74 -5.41
N ALA A 124 18.23 5.17 -5.11
CA ALA A 124 16.93 5.80 -5.37
C ALA A 124 16.60 6.93 -4.39
N ILE A 125 16.76 6.70 -3.08
CA ILE A 125 16.26 7.60 -2.03
C ILE A 125 17.32 8.05 -1.02
N GLY A 126 18.57 7.67 -1.18
CA GLY A 126 19.64 7.99 -0.22
C GLY A 126 20.08 9.46 -0.19
N ALA A 127 19.84 10.22 -1.25
CA ALA A 127 20.07 11.66 -1.27
C ALA A 127 19.08 12.38 -0.33
N PRO A 128 19.50 13.41 0.42
CA PRO A 128 18.66 14.05 1.44
C PRO A 128 17.33 14.60 0.94
N ASP A 129 17.31 15.15 -0.26
CA ASP A 129 16.10 15.65 -0.92
C ASP A 129 15.14 14.54 -1.32
N ARG A 130 15.65 13.44 -1.86
CA ARG A 130 14.87 12.27 -2.24
C ARG A 130 14.30 11.56 -1.01
N TRP A 131 15.11 11.41 0.05
CA TRP A 131 14.63 10.85 1.31
C TRP A 131 13.56 11.73 1.95
N THR A 132 13.75 13.06 1.94
CA THR A 132 12.72 14.00 2.37
C THR A 132 11.44 13.85 1.57
N ALA A 133 11.53 13.69 0.25
CA ALA A 133 10.38 13.41 -0.60
C ALA A 133 9.68 12.10 -0.20
N ALA A 134 10.44 11.01 0.01
CA ALA A 134 9.90 9.70 0.38
C ALA A 134 9.13 9.71 1.71
N ILE A 135 9.58 10.46 2.73
CA ILE A 135 8.85 10.58 4.01
C ILE A 135 7.73 11.62 3.98
N SER A 136 7.65 12.46 2.94
CA SER A 136 6.64 13.51 2.83
C SER A 136 5.22 12.99 2.64
N TYR A 137 5.04 11.77 2.13
CA TYR A 137 3.73 11.10 2.08
C TYR A 137 3.12 10.98 3.49
N TYR A 138 3.91 10.51 4.45
CA TYR A 138 3.48 10.36 5.84
C TYR A 138 3.17 11.72 6.48
N ARG A 139 3.95 12.75 6.15
CA ARG A 139 3.75 14.11 6.66
C ARG A 139 2.48 14.75 6.11
N CYS A 140 2.24 14.65 4.81
CA CYS A 140 1.03 15.14 4.16
C CYS A 140 -0.20 14.42 4.69
N ALA A 141 -0.16 13.10 4.85
CA ALA A 141 -1.27 12.33 5.38
C ALA A 141 -1.65 12.72 6.83
N ALA A 142 -0.66 13.13 7.66
CA ALA A 142 -0.88 13.46 9.06
C ALA A 142 -1.16 14.94 9.33
N ARG A 143 -0.58 15.87 8.56
CA ARG A 143 -0.55 17.30 8.90
C ARG A 143 -1.30 18.19 7.94
N ASP A 144 -1.15 17.93 6.65
CA ASP A 144 -1.66 18.85 5.63
C ASP A 144 -3.09 18.46 5.27
N LYS A 145 -4.01 19.32 5.68
CA LYS A 145 -5.44 19.18 5.37
C LYS A 145 -5.86 19.99 4.16
N THR A 146 -4.94 20.79 3.60
CA THR A 146 -5.21 21.68 2.48
C THR A 146 -4.87 21.00 1.16
N VAL A 147 -5.82 20.29 0.60
CA VAL A 147 -5.66 19.67 -0.71
C VAL A 147 -5.88 20.71 -1.80
N PRO A 148 -4.93 20.92 -2.73
CA PRO A 148 -5.14 21.80 -3.88
C PRO A 148 -6.38 21.42 -4.68
N ALA A 149 -7.14 22.41 -5.17
CA ALA A 149 -8.44 22.18 -5.82
C ALA A 149 -8.38 21.15 -6.96
N ARG A 150 -7.30 21.18 -7.75
CA ARG A 150 -7.08 20.22 -8.88
C ARG A 150 -7.00 18.75 -8.45
N TYR A 151 -6.65 18.46 -7.20
CA TYR A 151 -6.53 17.08 -6.69
C TYR A 151 -7.72 16.66 -5.81
N ARG A 152 -8.68 17.56 -5.54
CA ARG A 152 -9.75 17.33 -4.57
C ARG A 152 -10.63 16.16 -4.99
N ALA A 153 -11.01 16.09 -6.26
CA ALA A 153 -11.85 15.00 -6.77
C ALA A 153 -11.20 13.61 -6.56
N TYR A 154 -9.89 13.51 -6.72
CA TYR A 154 -9.15 12.27 -6.45
C TYR A 154 -8.99 12.03 -4.95
N GLN A 155 -8.68 13.07 -4.17
CA GLN A 155 -8.52 12.97 -2.73
C GLN A 155 -9.82 12.51 -2.04
N ASP A 156 -10.99 12.93 -2.54
CA ASP A 156 -12.30 12.55 -2.01
C ASP A 156 -12.61 11.05 -2.24
N ARG A 157 -11.87 10.40 -3.14
CA ARG A 157 -11.92 8.94 -3.31
C ARG A 157 -11.14 8.17 -2.24
N PHE A 158 -10.27 8.84 -1.48
CA PHE A 158 -9.55 8.22 -0.37
C PHE A 158 -10.54 7.69 0.67
N GLY A 159 -10.51 6.37 0.89
CA GLY A 159 -11.46 5.72 1.79
C GLY A 159 -12.71 5.16 1.13
N GLN A 160 -12.89 5.35 -0.17
CA GLN A 160 -13.94 4.65 -0.91
C GLN A 160 -13.53 3.22 -1.25
N PRO A 161 -14.47 2.26 -1.26
CA PRO A 161 -14.17 0.88 -1.63
C PRO A 161 -13.82 0.77 -3.12
N PRO A 162 -12.95 -0.18 -3.50
CA PRO A 162 -12.71 -0.52 -4.89
C PRO A 162 -13.99 -0.90 -5.63
N GLN A 163 -14.07 -0.52 -6.92
CA GLN A 163 -15.19 -0.82 -7.82
C GLN A 163 -14.88 -1.94 -8.82
N ILE A 164 -13.59 -2.32 -8.95
CA ILE A 164 -13.10 -3.38 -9.83
C ILE A 164 -12.52 -4.53 -9.00
N PRO A 165 -12.42 -5.76 -9.54
CA PRO A 165 -11.84 -6.89 -8.83
C PRO A 165 -10.41 -6.62 -8.35
N VAL A 166 -10.12 -7.01 -7.11
CA VAL A 166 -8.84 -6.80 -6.43
C VAL A 166 -8.24 -8.13 -5.99
N LEU A 167 -6.97 -8.35 -6.32
CA LEU A 167 -6.13 -9.32 -5.62
C LEU A 167 -5.41 -8.61 -4.47
N TYR A 168 -5.68 -9.00 -3.24
CA TYR A 168 -4.92 -8.52 -2.09
C TYR A 168 -3.99 -9.61 -1.56
N LEU A 169 -2.68 -9.31 -1.53
CA LEU A 169 -1.63 -10.19 -1.00
C LEU A 169 -1.03 -9.58 0.27
N HIS A 170 -0.88 -10.40 1.31
CA HIS A 170 -0.30 -9.97 2.58
C HIS A 170 0.64 -11.04 3.14
N GLY A 171 1.80 -10.64 3.68
CA GLY A 171 2.72 -11.56 4.34
C GLY A 171 2.30 -11.83 5.81
N ASP A 172 2.31 -13.08 6.24
CA ASP A 172 1.93 -13.44 7.61
C ASP A 172 2.89 -12.87 8.68
N ARG A 173 4.13 -12.56 8.28
CA ARG A 173 5.20 -11.98 9.12
C ARG A 173 5.46 -10.49 8.84
N ASP A 174 4.52 -9.81 8.20
CA ASP A 174 4.66 -8.37 7.92
C ASP A 174 4.85 -7.58 9.23
N GLY A 175 6.01 -6.92 9.34
CA GLY A 175 6.36 -6.11 10.50
C GLY A 175 5.87 -4.66 10.44
N ALA A 176 5.35 -4.21 9.29
CA ALA A 176 4.77 -2.88 9.11
C ALA A 176 3.27 -2.89 9.37
N LEU A 177 2.54 -3.88 8.82
CA LEU A 177 1.10 -4.04 8.99
C LEU A 177 0.77 -5.47 9.40
N GLY A 178 -0.13 -5.63 10.39
CA GLY A 178 -0.49 -6.95 10.88
C GLY A 178 -1.41 -7.73 9.94
N ALA A 179 -1.17 -9.03 9.75
CA ALA A 179 -1.94 -9.90 8.86
C ALA A 179 -3.45 -10.00 9.20
N GLY A 180 -3.85 -9.65 10.42
CA GLY A 180 -5.27 -9.60 10.82
C GLY A 180 -6.14 -8.65 10.00
N PHE A 181 -5.53 -7.69 9.30
CA PHE A 181 -6.26 -6.81 8.38
C PHE A 181 -6.68 -7.52 7.09
N ALA A 182 -6.05 -8.64 6.72
CA ALA A 182 -6.44 -9.43 5.54
C ALA A 182 -7.86 -9.98 5.65
N ASP A 183 -8.27 -10.42 6.83
CA ASP A 183 -9.65 -10.89 7.06
C ASP A 183 -10.68 -9.77 6.88
N ARG A 184 -10.30 -8.55 7.21
CA ARG A 184 -11.16 -7.38 7.03
C ARG A 184 -11.27 -7.00 5.55
N ALA A 185 -10.19 -7.19 4.79
CA ALA A 185 -10.18 -6.94 3.35
C ALA A 185 -11.21 -7.83 2.62
N ARG A 186 -11.39 -9.08 3.03
CA ARG A 186 -12.40 -10.00 2.46
C ARG A 186 -13.83 -9.47 2.49
N VAL A 187 -14.12 -8.55 3.42
CA VAL A 187 -15.48 -8.01 3.61
C VAL A 187 -15.72 -6.74 2.79
N VAL A 188 -14.67 -5.99 2.48
CA VAL A 188 -14.80 -4.67 1.80
C VAL A 188 -14.51 -4.75 0.30
N LEU A 189 -13.93 -5.85 -0.17
CA LEU A 189 -13.59 -6.02 -1.57
C LEU A 189 -14.81 -6.44 -2.39
N PRO A 190 -14.94 -5.98 -3.65
CA PRO A 190 -16.04 -6.33 -4.54
C PRO A 190 -15.97 -7.79 -4.99
N GLU A 191 -17.04 -8.25 -5.62
CA GLU A 191 -17.12 -9.58 -6.24
C GLU A 191 -15.98 -9.78 -7.27
N GLY A 192 -15.51 -11.02 -7.43
CA GLY A 192 -14.37 -11.34 -8.29
C GLY A 192 -13.01 -11.06 -7.65
N SER A 193 -12.99 -10.51 -6.41
CA SER A 193 -11.74 -10.27 -5.68
C SER A 193 -11.27 -11.50 -4.93
N SER A 194 -9.96 -11.53 -4.63
CA SER A 194 -9.36 -12.56 -3.78
C SER A 194 -8.36 -11.99 -2.77
N VAL A 195 -8.22 -12.67 -1.63
CA VAL A 195 -7.31 -12.28 -0.55
C VAL A 195 -6.48 -13.48 -0.14
N HIS A 196 -5.15 -13.34 -0.22
CA HIS A 196 -4.22 -14.39 0.21
C HIS A 196 -3.24 -13.84 1.25
N VAL A 197 -3.05 -14.62 2.31
CA VAL A 197 -1.96 -14.44 3.26
C VAL A 197 -0.87 -15.43 2.87
N VAL A 198 0.30 -14.90 2.52
CA VAL A 198 1.46 -15.66 2.07
C VAL A 198 2.27 -16.05 3.30
N ALA A 199 2.46 -17.34 3.49
CA ALA A 199 3.20 -17.88 4.63
C ALA A 199 4.70 -17.59 4.54
N ASP A 200 5.32 -17.34 5.68
CA ASP A 200 6.75 -17.01 5.77
C ASP A 200 7.17 -15.83 4.86
N ALA A 201 6.32 -14.84 4.70
CA ALA A 201 6.59 -13.61 3.99
C ALA A 201 6.35 -12.39 4.87
N GLY A 202 7.19 -11.38 4.73
CA GLY A 202 7.04 -10.09 5.39
C GLY A 202 6.34 -9.07 4.51
N HIS A 203 6.70 -7.80 4.72
CA HIS A 203 6.15 -6.68 3.97
C HIS A 203 6.53 -6.69 2.48
N PHE A 204 7.72 -7.18 2.17
CA PHE A 204 8.25 -7.20 0.81
C PHE A 204 8.05 -8.57 0.15
N LEU A 205 6.78 -8.93 -0.11
CA LEU A 205 6.37 -10.22 -0.69
C LEU A 205 7.16 -10.61 -1.94
N GLN A 206 7.42 -9.62 -2.82
CA GLN A 206 8.16 -9.81 -4.07
C GLN A 206 9.64 -10.19 -3.86
N PHE A 207 10.19 -9.94 -2.68
CA PHE A 207 11.54 -10.35 -2.28
C PHE A 207 11.52 -11.61 -1.43
N ASP A 208 10.57 -11.72 -0.50
CA ASP A 208 10.50 -12.82 0.44
C ASP A 208 10.01 -14.13 -0.23
N LYS A 209 9.02 -14.04 -1.13
CA LYS A 209 8.37 -15.17 -1.83
C LYS A 209 8.07 -14.82 -3.29
N PRO A 210 9.08 -14.57 -4.12
CA PRO A 210 8.89 -14.07 -5.49
C PRO A 210 8.03 -14.98 -6.35
N GLU A 211 8.31 -16.28 -6.37
CA GLU A 211 7.62 -17.25 -7.23
C GLU A 211 6.14 -17.37 -6.86
N GLU A 212 5.83 -17.47 -5.56
CA GLU A 212 4.45 -17.54 -5.09
C GLU A 212 3.70 -16.23 -5.37
N THR A 213 4.35 -15.09 -5.13
CA THR A 213 3.77 -13.76 -5.37
C THR A 213 3.46 -13.58 -6.86
N ILE A 214 4.42 -13.86 -7.74
CA ILE A 214 4.23 -13.77 -9.19
C ILE A 214 3.16 -14.75 -9.67
N GLY A 215 3.17 -16.00 -9.19
CA GLY A 215 2.17 -17.00 -9.55
C GLY A 215 0.73 -16.57 -9.21
N LYS A 216 0.53 -15.98 -8.03
CA LYS A 216 -0.80 -15.44 -7.65
C LYS A 216 -1.21 -14.24 -8.51
N ILE A 217 -0.27 -13.34 -8.82
CA ILE A 217 -0.54 -12.18 -9.67
C ILE A 217 -0.89 -12.62 -11.08
N THR A 218 -0.08 -13.48 -11.69
CA THR A 218 -0.28 -13.93 -13.07
C THR A 218 -1.56 -14.76 -13.21
N GLY A 219 -1.87 -15.62 -12.24
CA GLY A 219 -3.14 -16.34 -12.18
C GLY A 219 -4.33 -15.38 -12.16
N PHE A 220 -4.34 -14.40 -11.26
CA PHE A 220 -5.42 -13.44 -11.13
C PHE A 220 -5.57 -12.55 -12.38
N VAL A 221 -4.46 -12.08 -12.95
CA VAL A 221 -4.46 -11.22 -14.15
C VAL A 221 -4.82 -12.01 -15.39
N GLY A 222 -4.33 -13.28 -15.50
CA GLY A 222 -4.56 -14.14 -16.66
C GLY A 222 -5.99 -14.69 -16.79
N ASP A 223 -6.77 -14.73 -15.71
CA ASP A 223 -8.18 -15.11 -15.74
C ASP A 223 -9.04 -14.05 -16.47
N ALA A 224 -8.83 -13.99 -17.79
CA ALA A 224 -9.71 -13.29 -18.70
C ALA A 224 -10.84 -14.24 -19.10
N ARG A 225 -11.91 -14.27 -18.31
CA ARG A 225 -13.22 -14.75 -18.77
C ARG A 225 -14.26 -13.72 -18.39
#